data_9ad2f4ba86680876210acfc0a4b2521d
#
_entry.id   9ad2f4ba86680876210acfc0a4b2521d
#
_cell.length_a   1.000
_cell.length_b   1.000
_cell.length_c   1.000
_cell.angle_alpha   90.00
_cell.angle_beta   90.00
_cell.angle_gamma   90.00
#
_symmetry.space_group_name_H-M   'P 1'
#
loop_
_entity.id
_entity.type
_entity.pdbx_description
1 polymer ?
#
loop_
_entity_poly.entity_id
_entity_poly.type
_entity_poly.pdbx_seq_one_letter_code
_entity_poly.pdbx_strand_id
1 'polypeptide(L)'
;MQAALDDDAVWNEYAADDQKLGRLLLTELLSWQFASPVRWIETQALLFTPRELGGLGVDNYVEVGLGNAPTLANMGARTLKLPQFAHLQTTVYNVGRDEARVYLTDNDADSLIKSAAPVEEDAVSAAPVEEAPTPASAPSAPVVAAGAAPAEDITFTASDAIATLLAYSAKLRPEQIGDTDTTDSLTNGVSSKRNQLLMDISSELSVASVEGAAEATVGSLYGIVNAAAPHYKAFGPVLSDAVRERLHALFGAAGVKPTQIAKRVNGAWGLGDGWVSAVTADIVLNTREGSSSRGGDLASLPTEAVSNAAGADALIDAAVQEVAASRGVTVAMASA
;
A
#
# COMPACT_ATOMS: atom_id res chain seq x y z
N MET A 1 15.47 -18.50 -35.16
CA MET A 1 16.58 -17.57 -35.49
C MET A 1 17.87 -18.32 -35.86
N GLN A 2 18.35 -19.27 -35.06
CA GLN A 2 19.63 -19.97 -35.35
C GLN A 2 19.71 -20.52 -36.81
N ALA A 3 18.68 -21.25 -37.24
CA ALA A 3 18.64 -21.78 -38.61
C ALA A 3 18.69 -20.71 -39.73
N ALA A 4 18.25 -19.48 -39.42
CA ALA A 4 18.34 -18.36 -40.36
C ALA A 4 19.70 -17.66 -40.30
N LEU A 5 20.44 -17.79 -39.19
CA LEU A 5 21.81 -17.27 -39.06
C LEU A 5 22.86 -18.21 -39.63
N ASP A 6 22.55 -19.51 -39.67
CA ASP A 6 23.46 -20.53 -40.15
C ASP A 6 23.46 -20.72 -41.69
N ASP A 7 22.52 -20.06 -42.40
CA ASP A 7 22.35 -20.12 -43.84
C ASP A 7 22.22 -18.70 -44.45
N ASP A 8 23.24 -18.27 -45.17
CA ASP A 8 23.32 -16.94 -45.79
C ASP A 8 22.16 -16.68 -46.78
N ALA A 9 21.67 -17.70 -47.48
CA ALA A 9 20.57 -17.55 -48.42
C ALA A 9 19.26 -17.26 -47.67
N VAL A 10 19.02 -18.00 -46.58
CA VAL A 10 17.86 -17.80 -45.69
C VAL A 10 17.94 -16.45 -44.99
N TRP A 11 19.12 -16.08 -44.51
CA TRP A 11 19.31 -14.77 -43.88
C TRP A 11 19.02 -13.62 -44.86
N ASN A 12 19.54 -13.69 -46.08
CA ASN A 12 19.31 -12.65 -47.08
C ASN A 12 17.84 -12.51 -47.49
N GLU A 13 17.08 -13.61 -47.48
CA GLU A 13 15.62 -13.56 -47.69
C GLU A 13 14.91 -12.77 -46.57
N TYR A 14 15.29 -12.98 -45.31
CA TYR A 14 14.73 -12.23 -44.19
C TYR A 14 15.20 -10.77 -44.20
N ALA A 15 16.48 -10.52 -44.49
CA ALA A 15 17.05 -9.17 -44.48
C ALA A 15 16.52 -8.31 -45.65
N ALA A 16 15.99 -8.90 -46.70
CA ALA A 16 15.35 -8.18 -47.81
C ALA A 16 13.90 -7.71 -47.52
N ASP A 17 13.29 -8.16 -46.41
CA ASP A 17 11.91 -7.84 -46.02
C ASP A 17 11.87 -7.47 -44.55
N ASP A 18 11.76 -6.17 -44.25
CA ASP A 18 11.74 -5.65 -42.90
C ASP A 18 10.62 -6.25 -42.04
N GLN A 19 9.48 -6.59 -42.63
CA GLN A 19 8.34 -7.18 -41.87
C GLN A 19 8.66 -8.65 -41.52
N LYS A 20 9.24 -9.41 -42.42
CA LYS A 20 9.68 -10.79 -42.16
C LYS A 20 10.78 -10.81 -41.10
N LEU A 21 11.76 -9.94 -41.23
CA LEU A 21 12.86 -9.81 -40.27
C LEU A 21 12.33 -9.40 -38.89
N GLY A 22 11.48 -8.35 -38.82
CA GLY A 22 10.86 -7.89 -37.60
C GLY A 22 10.04 -8.97 -36.89
N ARG A 23 9.25 -9.77 -37.68
CA ARG A 23 8.48 -10.88 -37.13
C ARG A 23 9.40 -11.99 -36.58
N LEU A 24 10.47 -12.33 -37.28
CA LEU A 24 11.45 -13.34 -36.83
C LEU A 24 12.08 -12.91 -35.51
N LEU A 25 12.58 -11.67 -35.43
CA LEU A 25 13.23 -11.10 -34.23
C LEU A 25 12.28 -11.02 -33.05
N LEU A 26 11.05 -10.51 -33.26
CA LEU A 26 10.05 -10.42 -32.20
C LEU A 26 9.60 -11.80 -31.71
N THR A 27 9.39 -12.76 -32.61
CA THR A 27 9.03 -14.13 -32.20
C THR A 27 10.12 -14.77 -31.36
N GLU A 28 11.37 -14.62 -31.76
CA GLU A 28 12.50 -15.15 -31.00
C GLU A 28 12.63 -14.46 -29.64
N LEU A 29 12.56 -13.12 -29.60
CA LEU A 29 12.63 -12.34 -28.36
C LEU A 29 11.54 -12.74 -27.38
N LEU A 30 10.28 -12.81 -27.84
CA LEU A 30 9.15 -13.22 -27.00
C LEU A 30 9.29 -14.66 -26.52
N SER A 31 9.74 -15.58 -27.40
CA SER A 31 9.98 -16.97 -27.00
C SER A 31 11.02 -17.07 -25.88
N TRP A 32 12.12 -16.33 -25.97
CA TRP A 32 13.13 -16.25 -24.92
C TRP A 32 12.58 -15.60 -23.65
N GLN A 33 11.77 -14.56 -23.76
CA GLN A 33 11.18 -13.90 -22.61
C GLN A 33 10.27 -14.84 -21.80
N PHE A 34 9.52 -15.73 -22.46
CA PHE A 34 8.66 -16.69 -21.78
C PHE A 34 9.41 -17.95 -21.29
N ALA A 35 10.44 -18.38 -21.99
CA ALA A 35 11.11 -19.66 -21.73
C ALA A 35 12.35 -19.55 -20.83
N SER A 36 12.91 -18.34 -20.67
CA SER A 36 14.16 -18.14 -19.93
C SER A 36 13.92 -17.53 -18.56
N PRO A 37 14.69 -17.93 -17.54
CA PRO A 37 14.65 -17.28 -16.23
C PRO A 37 15.15 -15.83 -16.34
N VAL A 38 14.51 -14.93 -15.58
CA VAL A 38 14.95 -13.53 -15.51
C VAL A 38 16.26 -13.45 -14.71
N ARG A 39 17.31 -12.99 -15.34
CA ARG A 39 18.66 -12.89 -14.76
C ARG A 39 18.88 -11.57 -14.05
N TRP A 40 18.18 -11.37 -12.96
CA TRP A 40 18.18 -10.09 -12.23
C TRP A 40 19.54 -9.68 -11.69
N ILE A 41 20.36 -10.63 -11.25
CA ILE A 41 21.70 -10.34 -10.71
C ILE A 41 22.59 -9.76 -11.80
N GLU A 42 22.66 -10.44 -12.94
CA GLU A 42 23.49 -10.01 -14.07
C GLU A 42 22.95 -8.71 -14.70
N THR A 43 21.63 -8.57 -14.76
CA THR A 43 21.00 -7.34 -15.26
C THR A 43 21.36 -6.15 -14.39
N GLN A 44 21.23 -6.26 -13.07
CA GLN A 44 21.57 -5.17 -12.17
C GLN A 44 23.08 -4.91 -12.13
N ALA A 45 23.91 -5.95 -12.21
CA ALA A 45 25.34 -5.78 -12.32
C ALA A 45 25.73 -5.00 -13.60
N LEU A 46 25.08 -5.32 -14.73
CA LEU A 46 25.29 -4.58 -15.98
C LEU A 46 24.84 -3.11 -15.87
N LEU A 47 23.69 -2.86 -15.26
CA LEU A 47 23.15 -1.51 -15.09
C LEU A 47 24.07 -0.64 -14.23
N PHE A 48 24.51 -1.14 -13.09
CA PHE A 48 25.25 -0.36 -12.10
C PHE A 48 26.76 -0.29 -12.35
N THR A 49 27.34 -1.30 -13.00
CA THR A 49 28.78 -1.28 -13.33
C THR A 49 29.09 -0.04 -14.18
N PRO A 50 30.14 0.74 -13.84
CA PRO A 50 30.56 1.88 -14.63
C PRO A 50 30.87 1.52 -16.08
N ARG A 51 30.69 2.47 -16.99
CA ARG A 51 30.91 2.27 -18.44
C ARG A 51 32.34 1.88 -18.77
N GLU A 52 33.31 2.42 -18.04
CA GLU A 52 34.74 2.12 -18.18
C GLU A 52 35.05 0.66 -17.85
N LEU A 53 34.20 0.00 -17.07
CA LEU A 53 34.31 -1.40 -16.67
C LEU A 53 33.37 -2.32 -17.45
N GLY A 54 32.76 -1.82 -18.53
CA GLY A 54 31.90 -2.59 -19.42
C GLY A 54 30.42 -2.65 -19.01
N GLY A 55 30.00 -1.85 -18.04
CA GLY A 55 28.60 -1.71 -17.67
C GLY A 55 27.89 -0.53 -18.34
N LEU A 56 26.70 -0.21 -17.89
CA LEU A 56 25.91 0.94 -18.38
C LEU A 56 26.09 2.20 -17.52
N GLY A 57 26.50 2.07 -16.28
CA GLY A 57 26.77 3.16 -15.35
C GLY A 57 25.55 4.10 -15.21
N VAL A 58 24.40 3.54 -14.80
CA VAL A 58 23.17 4.34 -14.68
C VAL A 58 23.19 5.20 -13.42
N ASP A 59 22.85 6.48 -13.56
CA ASP A 59 22.74 7.42 -12.44
C ASP A 59 21.39 7.32 -11.72
N ASN A 60 20.33 6.96 -12.46
CA ASN A 60 18.99 6.82 -11.93
C ASN A 60 18.41 5.45 -12.33
N TYR A 61 17.91 4.72 -11.34
CA TYR A 61 17.23 3.45 -11.52
C TYR A 61 15.76 3.61 -11.14
N VAL A 62 14.87 3.60 -12.13
CA VAL A 62 13.46 3.90 -11.94
C VAL A 62 12.63 2.64 -12.20
N GLU A 63 11.93 2.15 -11.18
CA GLU A 63 10.94 1.11 -11.33
C GLU A 63 9.63 1.70 -11.82
N VAL A 64 9.22 1.31 -13.03
CA VAL A 64 7.91 1.59 -13.59
C VAL A 64 7.02 0.39 -13.31
N GLY A 65 6.39 0.38 -12.15
CA GLY A 65 5.59 -0.74 -11.68
C GLY A 65 4.37 -0.32 -10.89
N LEU A 66 3.41 -1.24 -10.86
CA LEU A 66 2.11 -1.09 -10.25
C LEU A 66 2.17 -1.68 -8.84
N GLY A 67 2.34 -0.93 -7.86
CA GLY A 67 2.24 -1.45 -6.50
C GLY A 67 2.88 -0.55 -5.46
N ASN A 68 2.32 -0.56 -4.29
CA ASN A 68 2.82 0.18 -3.15
C ASN A 68 4.10 -0.44 -2.55
N ALA A 69 4.43 -1.67 -2.94
CA ALA A 69 5.65 -2.36 -2.53
C ALA A 69 6.61 -2.51 -3.72
N PRO A 70 7.51 -1.55 -3.96
CA PRO A 70 8.44 -1.58 -5.08
C PRO A 70 9.40 -2.76 -4.96
N THR A 71 9.27 -3.75 -5.85
CA THR A 71 10.09 -4.97 -5.82
C THR A 71 11.46 -4.74 -6.43
N LEU A 72 11.49 -4.18 -7.65
CA LEU A 72 12.74 -3.96 -8.40
C LEU A 72 13.55 -2.82 -7.82
N ALA A 73 12.90 -1.73 -7.38
CA ALA A 73 13.56 -0.64 -6.70
C ALA A 73 14.18 -1.10 -5.38
N ASN A 74 13.47 -1.91 -4.59
CA ASN A 74 14.02 -2.48 -3.35
C ASN A 74 15.18 -3.43 -3.63
N MET A 75 15.10 -4.23 -4.70
CA MET A 75 16.18 -5.11 -5.13
C MET A 75 17.41 -4.28 -5.57
N GLY A 76 17.22 -3.27 -6.41
CA GLY A 76 18.28 -2.35 -6.83
C GLY A 76 18.95 -1.65 -5.65
N ALA A 77 18.15 -1.13 -4.72
CA ALA A 77 18.67 -0.49 -3.50
C ALA A 77 19.47 -1.45 -2.61
N ARG A 78 19.13 -2.74 -2.58
CA ARG A 78 19.93 -3.76 -1.86
C ARG A 78 21.21 -4.09 -2.61
N THR A 79 21.17 -4.20 -3.94
CA THR A 79 22.35 -4.45 -4.79
C THR A 79 23.37 -3.31 -4.64
N LEU A 80 22.93 -2.05 -4.61
CA LEU A 80 23.80 -0.90 -4.40
C LEU A 80 24.48 -0.86 -3.03
N LYS A 81 24.01 -1.62 -2.05
CA LYS A 81 24.68 -1.77 -0.75
C LYS A 81 25.80 -2.80 -0.75
N LEU A 82 25.95 -3.57 -1.82
CA LEU A 82 27.05 -4.54 -1.95
C LEU A 82 28.38 -3.80 -2.09
N PRO A 83 29.49 -4.35 -1.55
CA PRO A 83 30.80 -3.67 -1.53
C PRO A 83 31.26 -3.15 -2.89
N GLN A 84 30.99 -3.91 -3.97
CA GLN A 84 31.37 -3.53 -5.33
C GLN A 84 30.60 -2.32 -5.89
N PHE A 85 29.42 -1.99 -5.32
CA PHE A 85 28.55 -0.91 -5.79
C PHE A 85 28.34 0.21 -4.76
N ALA A 86 28.76 -0.01 -3.49
CA ALA A 86 28.51 0.90 -2.38
C ALA A 86 29.12 2.33 -2.57
N HIS A 87 30.07 2.47 -3.47
CA HIS A 87 30.70 3.75 -3.81
C HIS A 87 29.93 4.54 -4.88
N LEU A 88 28.93 3.95 -5.52
CA LEU A 88 28.14 4.58 -6.58
C LEU A 88 27.05 5.46 -5.98
N GLN A 89 26.75 6.55 -6.68
CA GLN A 89 25.71 7.51 -6.30
C GLN A 89 24.43 7.35 -7.14
N THR A 90 24.11 6.10 -7.50
CA THR A 90 22.90 5.80 -8.24
C THR A 90 21.67 5.99 -7.35
N THR A 91 20.73 6.81 -7.81
CA THR A 91 19.46 7.04 -7.12
C THR A 91 18.42 6.04 -7.58
N VAL A 92 17.68 5.49 -6.63
CA VAL A 92 16.64 4.49 -6.91
C VAL A 92 15.25 5.08 -6.64
N TYR A 93 14.41 5.05 -7.66
CA TYR A 93 13.04 5.55 -7.62
C TYR A 93 12.03 4.45 -7.93
N ASN A 94 10.82 4.62 -7.45
CA ASN A 94 9.63 3.91 -7.90
C ASN A 94 8.56 4.93 -8.27
N VAL A 95 7.92 4.78 -9.43
CA VAL A 95 6.95 5.76 -9.96
C VAL A 95 5.80 6.04 -9.01
N GLY A 96 5.35 5.07 -8.23
CA GLY A 96 4.25 5.26 -7.28
C GLY A 96 4.71 5.91 -5.97
N ARG A 97 5.85 5.48 -5.43
CA ARG A 97 6.41 6.00 -4.17
C ARG A 97 7.00 7.40 -4.31
N ASP A 98 7.71 7.64 -5.42
CA ASP A 98 8.50 8.84 -5.65
C ASP A 98 7.89 9.71 -6.77
N GLU A 99 6.56 9.70 -6.90
CA GLU A 99 5.79 10.33 -7.99
C GLU A 99 6.23 11.77 -8.25
N ALA A 100 6.34 12.58 -7.21
CA ALA A 100 6.73 13.99 -7.31
C ALA A 100 8.17 14.23 -7.82
N ARG A 101 9.02 13.18 -7.84
CA ARG A 101 10.39 13.25 -8.33
C ARG A 101 10.57 12.61 -9.70
N VAL A 102 9.64 11.76 -10.09
CA VAL A 102 9.70 10.99 -11.34
C VAL A 102 8.87 11.62 -12.44
N TYR A 103 7.69 12.13 -12.09
CA TYR A 103 6.83 12.82 -13.04
C TYR A 103 7.07 14.32 -12.97
N LEU A 104 7.77 14.81 -13.98
CA LEU A 104 7.94 16.25 -14.21
C LEU A 104 6.91 16.69 -15.23
N THR A 105 6.10 17.68 -14.87
CA THR A 105 5.31 18.43 -15.84
C THR A 105 6.17 19.61 -16.37
N ASP A 106 5.81 20.16 -17.52
CA ASP A 106 6.51 21.32 -18.09
C ASP A 106 6.58 22.53 -17.12
N ASN A 107 5.69 22.55 -16.12
CA ASN A 107 5.64 23.58 -15.08
C ASN A 107 6.53 23.28 -13.86
N ASP A 108 7.00 22.02 -13.71
CA ASP A 108 7.76 21.57 -12.54
C ASP A 108 9.27 21.71 -12.71
N ALA A 109 9.75 21.86 -13.95
CA ALA A 109 11.18 21.96 -14.26
C ALA A 109 11.89 23.09 -13.50
N ASP A 110 11.25 24.25 -13.38
CA ASP A 110 11.81 25.41 -12.68
C ASP A 110 11.82 25.25 -11.16
N SER A 111 10.87 24.50 -10.60
CA SER A 111 10.78 24.27 -9.16
C SER A 111 11.85 23.28 -8.66
N LEU A 112 12.23 22.30 -9.49
CA LEU A 112 13.29 21.35 -9.16
C LEU A 112 14.69 21.94 -9.20
N ILE A 113 14.94 22.87 -10.13
CA ILE A 113 16.22 23.59 -10.20
C ILE A 113 16.41 24.44 -8.94
N LYS A 114 15.35 25.02 -8.39
CA LYS A 114 15.39 25.78 -7.14
C LYS A 114 15.56 24.91 -5.89
N SER A 115 15.11 23.67 -5.91
CA SER A 115 15.26 22.71 -4.79
C SER A 115 16.66 22.09 -4.72
N ALA A 116 17.45 22.18 -5.79
CA ALA A 116 18.82 21.67 -5.84
C ALA A 116 19.88 22.70 -5.37
N ALA A 117 19.49 23.93 -5.01
CA ALA A 117 20.39 24.91 -4.42
C ALA A 117 20.67 24.56 -2.94
N PRO A 118 21.90 24.66 -2.45
CA PRO A 118 22.21 24.40 -1.05
C PRO A 118 21.42 25.36 -0.15
N VAL A 119 20.76 24.81 0.86
CA VAL A 119 20.15 25.62 1.92
C VAL A 119 21.30 26.16 2.75
N GLU A 120 21.63 27.44 2.58
CA GLU A 120 22.40 28.18 3.57
C GLU A 120 21.50 28.38 4.79
N GLU A 121 21.97 27.84 5.93
CA GLU A 121 21.44 28.18 7.25
C GLU A 121 21.68 29.68 7.48
N ASP A 122 20.61 30.44 7.60
CA ASP A 122 20.71 31.72 8.30
C ASP A 122 19.50 32.02 9.18
N ALA A 123 19.89 32.43 10.35
CA ALA A 123 19.28 32.70 11.61
C ALA A 123 17.98 33.55 11.58
N VAL A 124 17.10 33.08 12.46
CA VAL A 124 16.28 33.81 13.45
C VAL A 124 16.00 35.29 13.19
N SER A 125 14.72 35.63 12.97
CA SER A 125 14.18 36.88 13.50
C SER A 125 12.73 36.68 13.93
N ALA A 126 12.45 37.13 15.14
CA ALA A 126 11.20 36.95 15.88
C ALA A 126 10.14 38.00 15.53
N ALA A 127 8.88 37.55 15.60
CA ALA A 127 7.66 38.19 16.02
C ALA A 127 6.95 39.20 15.06
N PRO A 128 5.66 39.42 15.17
CA PRO A 128 4.84 39.35 16.39
C PRO A 128 3.56 38.49 16.32
N VAL A 129 3.11 38.21 17.50
CA VAL A 129 1.87 37.54 17.92
C VAL A 129 0.64 38.31 17.44
N GLU A 130 -0.33 37.63 16.83
CA GLU A 130 -1.70 38.10 16.79
C GLU A 130 -2.65 36.93 17.07
N GLU A 131 -3.39 37.15 18.07
CA GLU A 131 -4.60 36.60 18.69
C GLU A 131 -5.12 35.22 18.16
N ALA A 132 -5.14 34.28 19.11
CA ALA A 132 -5.83 33.00 19.00
C ALA A 132 -7.36 33.17 19.01
N PRO A 133 -8.09 32.41 18.22
CA PRO A 133 -9.47 32.09 18.52
C PRO A 133 -9.56 30.94 19.52
N THR A 134 -10.44 31.11 20.46
CA THR A 134 -10.86 30.29 21.59
C THR A 134 -10.96 28.80 21.23
N PRO A 135 -10.53 27.88 22.11
CA PRO A 135 -10.61 26.46 21.87
C PRO A 135 -12.06 25.99 21.83
N ALA A 136 -12.40 25.34 20.71
CA ALA A 136 -13.59 24.53 20.63
C ALA A 136 -13.48 23.38 21.63
N SER A 137 -14.55 23.14 22.33
CA SER A 137 -14.72 22.17 23.40
C SER A 137 -14.11 20.81 23.09
N ALA A 138 -13.27 20.33 24.00
CA ALA A 138 -12.85 18.94 24.04
C ALA A 138 -14.07 18.00 23.97
N PRO A 139 -14.03 16.91 23.25
CA PRO A 139 -15.07 15.89 23.33
C PRO A 139 -15.08 15.33 24.76
N SER A 140 -16.26 15.36 25.33
CA SER A 140 -16.53 14.82 26.68
C SER A 140 -16.05 13.38 26.76
N ALA A 141 -15.34 13.05 27.82
CA ALA A 141 -14.98 11.67 28.14
C ALA A 141 -16.25 10.81 28.12
N PRO A 142 -16.17 9.58 27.54
CA PRO A 142 -17.34 8.72 27.48
C PRO A 142 -17.80 8.37 28.88
N VAL A 143 -19.09 8.60 29.12
CA VAL A 143 -19.78 8.24 30.38
C VAL A 143 -19.72 6.71 30.45
N VAL A 144 -19.01 6.20 31.45
CA VAL A 144 -18.94 4.79 31.76
C VAL A 144 -20.35 4.34 32.21
N ALA A 145 -21.10 3.71 31.33
CA ALA A 145 -22.34 3.04 31.67
C ALA A 145 -21.98 1.71 32.37
N ALA A 146 -21.97 1.71 33.68
CA ALA A 146 -21.82 0.50 34.46
C ALA A 146 -23.06 -0.38 34.24
N GLY A 147 -22.89 -1.60 33.67
CA GLY A 147 -23.91 -2.62 33.62
C GLY A 147 -24.39 -3.08 32.24
N ALA A 148 -23.69 -2.82 31.15
CA ALA A 148 -24.02 -3.44 29.87
C ALA A 148 -23.62 -4.92 29.88
N ALA A 149 -24.52 -5.80 29.38
CA ALA A 149 -24.16 -7.19 29.09
C ALA A 149 -22.96 -7.22 28.10
N PRO A 150 -22.07 -8.25 28.18
CA PRO A 150 -21.00 -8.37 27.22
C PRO A 150 -21.56 -8.30 25.79
N ALA A 151 -20.96 -7.46 24.94
CA ALA A 151 -21.37 -7.40 23.55
C ALA A 151 -21.12 -8.77 22.90
N GLU A 152 -22.04 -9.19 22.05
CA GLU A 152 -21.87 -10.42 21.27
C GLU A 152 -20.59 -10.30 20.42
N ASP A 153 -19.90 -11.43 20.22
CA ASP A 153 -18.76 -11.45 19.32
C ASP A 153 -19.23 -11.19 17.89
N ILE A 154 -18.40 -10.52 17.11
CA ILE A 154 -18.65 -10.23 15.71
C ILE A 154 -17.82 -11.19 14.85
N THR A 155 -18.33 -11.51 13.68
CA THR A 155 -17.56 -12.27 12.70
C THR A 155 -16.90 -11.29 11.72
N PHE A 156 -15.57 -11.34 11.62
CA PHE A 156 -14.84 -10.61 10.59
C PHE A 156 -14.81 -11.49 9.33
N THR A 157 -15.56 -11.08 8.32
CA THR A 157 -15.82 -11.87 7.11
C THR A 157 -14.94 -11.45 5.93
N ALA A 158 -15.02 -12.20 4.82
CA ALA A 158 -14.36 -11.83 3.57
C ALA A 158 -14.81 -10.44 3.09
N SER A 159 -16.09 -10.07 3.25
CA SER A 159 -16.58 -8.74 2.89
C SER A 159 -15.96 -7.63 3.75
N ASP A 160 -15.75 -7.84 5.05
CA ASP A 160 -15.07 -6.86 5.91
C ASP A 160 -13.62 -6.64 5.47
N ALA A 161 -12.93 -7.74 5.12
CA ALA A 161 -11.57 -7.66 4.58
C ALA A 161 -11.52 -6.92 3.25
N ILE A 162 -12.44 -7.21 2.34
CA ILE A 162 -12.45 -6.53 1.04
C ILE A 162 -12.88 -5.07 1.17
N ALA A 163 -13.80 -4.73 2.06
CA ALA A 163 -14.11 -3.34 2.38
C ALA A 163 -12.86 -2.58 2.87
N THR A 164 -12.07 -3.21 3.76
CA THR A 164 -10.80 -2.68 4.24
C THR A 164 -9.79 -2.50 3.10
N LEU A 165 -9.65 -3.51 2.24
CA LEU A 165 -8.75 -3.48 1.09
C LEU A 165 -9.13 -2.39 0.08
N LEU A 166 -10.42 -2.25 -0.24
CA LEU A 166 -10.93 -1.20 -1.13
C LEU A 166 -10.63 0.19 -0.58
N ALA A 167 -10.93 0.43 0.69
CA ALA A 167 -10.68 1.70 1.36
C ALA A 167 -9.18 2.03 1.41
N TYR A 168 -8.34 1.01 1.66
CA TYR A 168 -6.89 1.17 1.70
C TYR A 168 -6.32 1.51 0.32
N SER A 169 -6.65 0.71 -0.69
CA SER A 169 -6.11 0.84 -2.06
C SER A 169 -6.58 2.09 -2.78
N ALA A 170 -7.84 2.49 -2.59
CA ALA A 170 -8.41 3.69 -3.21
C ALA A 170 -8.07 5.00 -2.45
N LYS A 171 -7.37 4.91 -1.32
CA LYS A 171 -7.12 6.04 -0.40
C LYS A 171 -8.43 6.74 -0.03
N LEU A 172 -9.40 5.98 0.45
CA LEU A 172 -10.70 6.44 0.89
C LEU A 172 -10.94 6.07 2.36
N ARG A 173 -11.88 6.77 2.99
CA ARG A 173 -12.44 6.31 4.25
C ARG A 173 -13.55 5.30 3.96
N PRO A 174 -13.79 4.31 4.84
CA PRO A 174 -14.83 3.28 4.62
C PRO A 174 -16.20 3.87 4.30
N GLU A 175 -16.62 4.91 5.00
CA GLU A 175 -17.92 5.55 4.82
C GLU A 175 -18.06 6.35 3.51
N GLN A 176 -16.97 6.56 2.79
CA GLN A 176 -16.96 7.22 1.50
C GLN A 176 -17.17 6.25 0.32
N ILE A 177 -17.17 4.95 0.59
CA ILE A 177 -17.41 3.92 -0.42
C ILE A 177 -18.88 3.56 -0.39
N GLY A 178 -19.58 3.85 -1.47
CA GLY A 178 -21.01 3.54 -1.62
C GLY A 178 -21.24 2.16 -2.24
N ASP A 179 -22.40 1.56 -1.98
CA ASP A 179 -22.78 0.26 -2.55
C ASP A 179 -22.83 0.26 -4.08
N THR A 180 -23.03 1.42 -4.69
CA THR A 180 -23.06 1.59 -6.17
C THR A 180 -21.69 1.83 -6.78
N ASP A 181 -20.67 2.04 -5.98
CA ASP A 181 -19.29 2.12 -6.50
C ASP A 181 -18.88 0.81 -7.18
N THR A 182 -17.94 0.90 -8.08
CA THR A 182 -17.33 -0.25 -8.76
C THR A 182 -15.82 -0.21 -8.62
N THR A 183 -15.15 -1.32 -8.87
CA THR A 183 -13.67 -1.35 -8.92
C THR A 183 -13.12 -0.33 -9.91
N ASP A 184 -13.84 -0.04 -10.98
CA ASP A 184 -13.47 0.98 -11.98
C ASP A 184 -13.59 2.40 -11.39
N SER A 185 -14.71 2.74 -10.73
CA SER A 185 -14.90 4.06 -10.12
C SER A 185 -13.90 4.31 -8.99
N LEU A 186 -13.59 3.30 -8.17
CA LEU A 186 -12.63 3.39 -7.08
C LEU A 186 -11.18 3.56 -7.56
N THR A 187 -10.89 3.19 -8.80
CA THR A 187 -9.57 3.33 -9.42
C THR A 187 -9.50 4.46 -10.45
N ASN A 188 -10.52 5.35 -10.45
CA ASN A 188 -10.64 6.48 -11.37
C ASN A 188 -10.54 6.07 -12.86
N GLY A 189 -11.06 4.90 -13.24
CA GLY A 189 -11.02 4.35 -14.60
C GLY A 189 -9.62 3.89 -15.06
N VAL A 190 -8.63 3.85 -14.17
CA VAL A 190 -7.28 3.41 -14.51
C VAL A 190 -7.22 1.88 -14.55
N SER A 191 -7.21 1.31 -15.75
CA SER A 191 -7.28 -0.16 -15.97
C SER A 191 -6.19 -0.94 -15.23
N SER A 192 -4.98 -0.40 -15.15
CA SER A 192 -3.89 -1.06 -14.43
C SER A 192 -4.16 -1.14 -12.92
N LYS A 193 -4.65 -0.04 -12.32
CA LYS A 193 -5.03 -0.01 -10.89
C LYS A 193 -6.20 -0.96 -10.61
N ARG A 194 -7.20 -0.99 -11.52
CA ARG A 194 -8.32 -1.92 -11.41
C ARG A 194 -7.86 -3.38 -11.45
N ASN A 195 -7.00 -3.72 -12.40
CA ASN A 195 -6.46 -5.08 -12.51
C ASN A 195 -5.65 -5.47 -11.26
N GLN A 196 -4.82 -4.55 -10.74
CA GLN A 196 -4.10 -4.78 -9.49
C GLN A 196 -5.06 -5.02 -8.32
N LEU A 197 -6.09 -4.19 -8.19
CA LEU A 197 -7.09 -4.34 -7.14
C LEU A 197 -7.82 -5.71 -7.21
N LEU A 198 -8.17 -6.18 -8.40
CA LEU A 198 -8.77 -7.51 -8.59
C LEU A 198 -7.81 -8.65 -8.24
N MET A 199 -6.52 -8.49 -8.54
CA MET A 199 -5.48 -9.43 -8.12
C MET A 199 -5.30 -9.42 -6.60
N ASP A 200 -5.31 -8.26 -5.98
CA ASP A 200 -5.19 -8.11 -4.52
C ASP A 200 -6.39 -8.74 -3.80
N ILE A 201 -7.61 -8.56 -4.33
CA ILE A 201 -8.83 -9.23 -3.83
C ILE A 201 -8.67 -10.75 -3.87
N SER A 202 -8.23 -11.29 -5.00
CA SER A 202 -8.05 -12.74 -5.17
C SER A 202 -6.96 -13.29 -4.25
N SER A 203 -5.85 -12.55 -4.11
CA SER A 203 -4.73 -12.89 -3.23
C SER A 203 -5.13 -12.85 -1.77
N GLU A 204 -5.85 -11.81 -1.34
CA GLU A 204 -6.33 -11.66 0.03
C GLU A 204 -7.22 -12.82 0.45
N LEU A 205 -8.08 -13.26 -0.45
CA LEU A 205 -8.99 -14.38 -0.21
C LEU A 205 -8.35 -15.75 -0.44
N SER A 206 -7.10 -15.80 -0.92
CA SER A 206 -6.39 -17.04 -1.28
C SER A 206 -7.15 -17.89 -2.31
N VAL A 207 -7.79 -17.22 -3.29
CA VAL A 207 -8.49 -17.87 -4.41
C VAL A 207 -7.81 -17.51 -5.74
N ALA A 208 -7.97 -18.36 -6.76
CA ALA A 208 -7.36 -18.13 -8.06
C ALA A 208 -7.94 -16.89 -8.76
N SER A 209 -9.24 -16.69 -8.66
CA SER A 209 -9.95 -15.51 -9.14
C SER A 209 -11.31 -15.40 -8.45
N VAL A 210 -11.85 -14.19 -8.40
CA VAL A 210 -13.23 -13.93 -7.93
C VAL A 210 -14.08 -13.60 -9.14
N GLU A 211 -14.87 -14.57 -9.60
CA GLU A 211 -15.69 -14.43 -10.79
C GLU A 211 -16.75 -13.34 -10.58
N GLY A 212 -16.91 -12.46 -11.55
CA GLY A 212 -17.86 -11.34 -11.49
C GLY A 212 -17.39 -10.11 -10.71
N ALA A 213 -16.23 -10.16 -10.05
CA ALA A 213 -15.74 -9.02 -9.24
C ALA A 213 -15.43 -7.78 -10.08
N ALA A 214 -15.05 -7.94 -11.34
CA ALA A 214 -14.68 -6.84 -12.21
C ALA A 214 -15.86 -5.95 -12.62
N GLU A 215 -17.05 -6.54 -12.75
CA GLU A 215 -18.29 -5.89 -13.17
C GLU A 215 -19.22 -5.56 -12.00
N ALA A 216 -18.92 -6.11 -10.81
CA ALA A 216 -19.76 -5.95 -9.64
C ALA A 216 -19.72 -4.52 -9.08
N THR A 217 -20.87 -4.07 -8.58
CA THR A 217 -20.88 -2.96 -7.61
C THR A 217 -20.35 -3.44 -6.27
N VAL A 218 -19.86 -2.52 -5.43
CA VAL A 218 -19.33 -2.86 -4.11
C VAL A 218 -20.34 -3.61 -3.26
N GLY A 219 -21.61 -3.19 -3.26
CA GLY A 219 -22.66 -3.91 -2.54
C GLY A 219 -22.85 -5.36 -3.03
N SER A 220 -22.77 -5.60 -4.34
CA SER A 220 -22.83 -6.95 -4.91
C SER A 220 -21.54 -7.74 -4.66
N LEU A 221 -20.39 -7.08 -4.71
CA LEU A 221 -19.08 -7.67 -4.49
C LEU A 221 -18.98 -8.33 -3.11
N TYR A 222 -19.54 -7.73 -2.07
CA TYR A 222 -19.53 -8.30 -0.72
C TYR A 222 -20.20 -9.69 -0.66
N GLY A 223 -21.31 -9.88 -1.39
CA GLY A 223 -21.95 -11.18 -1.51
C GLY A 223 -21.08 -12.19 -2.26
N ILE A 224 -20.46 -11.76 -3.36
CA ILE A 224 -19.59 -12.59 -4.20
C ILE A 224 -18.37 -13.07 -3.39
N VAL A 225 -17.67 -12.17 -2.69
CA VAL A 225 -16.47 -12.55 -1.93
C VAL A 225 -16.77 -13.43 -0.72
N ASN A 226 -17.91 -13.22 -0.04
CA ASN A 226 -18.33 -14.10 1.05
C ASN A 226 -18.67 -15.50 0.54
N ALA A 227 -19.25 -15.62 -0.66
CA ALA A 227 -19.49 -16.92 -1.29
C ALA A 227 -18.19 -17.59 -1.75
N ALA A 228 -17.22 -16.83 -2.26
CA ALA A 228 -15.93 -17.34 -2.70
C ALA A 228 -15.02 -17.78 -1.54
N ALA A 229 -15.12 -17.13 -0.38
CA ALA A 229 -14.33 -17.43 0.80
C ALA A 229 -15.17 -17.50 2.10
N PRO A 230 -16.07 -18.50 2.23
CA PRO A 230 -16.99 -18.60 3.37
C PRO A 230 -16.28 -18.86 4.71
N HIS A 231 -15.05 -19.33 4.69
CA HIS A 231 -14.21 -19.60 5.87
C HIS A 231 -12.99 -18.68 5.94
N TYR A 232 -13.14 -17.46 5.44
CA TYR A 232 -12.07 -16.47 5.47
C TYR A 232 -11.52 -16.28 6.89
N LYS A 233 -10.20 -16.24 7.02
CA LYS A 233 -9.50 -15.94 8.27
C LYS A 233 -8.72 -14.63 8.09
N ALA A 234 -8.95 -13.71 8.98
CA ALA A 234 -8.24 -12.44 9.00
C ALA A 234 -6.78 -12.60 9.48
N PHE A 235 -5.78 -12.07 8.81
CA PHE A 235 -5.85 -11.41 7.52
C PHE A 235 -5.16 -12.27 6.47
N GLY A 236 -5.55 -12.14 5.20
CA GLY A 236 -4.84 -12.74 4.08
C GLY A 236 -3.53 -12.02 3.77
N PRO A 237 -2.80 -12.42 2.72
CA PRO A 237 -1.44 -11.93 2.46
C PRO A 237 -1.35 -10.42 2.29
N VAL A 238 -2.32 -9.81 1.59
CA VAL A 238 -2.27 -8.38 1.25
C VAL A 238 -2.50 -7.51 2.48
N LEU A 239 -3.58 -7.77 3.23
CA LEU A 239 -3.87 -7.01 4.44
C LEU A 239 -2.89 -7.31 5.57
N SER A 240 -2.34 -8.52 5.66
CA SER A 240 -1.28 -8.84 6.64
C SER A 240 -0.04 -7.97 6.47
N ASP A 241 0.33 -7.66 5.24
CA ASP A 241 1.46 -6.77 4.95
C ASP A 241 1.15 -5.33 5.36
N ALA A 242 -0.02 -4.80 5.00
CA ALA A 242 -0.48 -3.48 5.41
C ALA A 242 -0.59 -3.34 6.94
N VAL A 243 -1.15 -4.35 7.61
CA VAL A 243 -1.25 -4.42 9.08
C VAL A 243 0.15 -4.38 9.71
N ARG A 244 1.07 -5.21 9.22
CA ARG A 244 2.43 -5.27 9.75
C ARG A 244 3.16 -3.95 9.61
N GLU A 245 3.08 -3.34 8.43
CA GLU A 245 3.74 -2.06 8.14
C GLU A 245 3.17 -0.96 9.04
N ARG A 246 1.84 -0.82 9.11
CA ARG A 246 1.23 0.24 9.90
C ARG A 246 1.44 0.07 11.41
N LEU A 247 1.26 -1.14 11.92
CA LEU A 247 1.49 -1.41 13.35
C LEU A 247 2.96 -1.25 13.72
N HIS A 248 3.90 -1.57 12.83
CA HIS A 248 5.31 -1.28 13.06
C HIS A 248 5.57 0.22 13.14
N ALA A 249 4.97 1.02 12.27
CA ALA A 249 5.09 2.48 12.30
C ALA A 249 4.51 3.07 13.59
N LEU A 250 3.34 2.60 14.05
CA LEU A 250 2.67 3.13 15.23
C LEU A 250 3.29 2.65 16.54
N PHE A 251 3.64 1.38 16.65
CA PHE A 251 4.00 0.73 17.91
C PHE A 251 5.50 0.45 18.06
N GLY A 252 6.26 0.46 16.96
CA GLY A 252 7.66 0.05 16.94
C GLY A 252 8.55 0.89 17.85
N ALA A 253 8.39 2.20 17.85
CA ALA A 253 9.18 3.12 18.69
C ALA A 253 8.94 2.90 20.19
N ALA A 254 7.72 2.53 20.58
CA ALA A 254 7.35 2.23 21.97
C ALA A 254 7.68 0.79 22.40
N GLY A 255 8.21 -0.06 21.49
CA GLY A 255 8.46 -1.47 21.76
C GLY A 255 7.18 -2.29 22.02
N VAL A 256 6.01 -1.78 21.64
CA VAL A 256 4.72 -2.46 21.81
C VAL A 256 4.56 -3.48 20.69
N LYS A 257 4.17 -4.69 21.05
CA LYS A 257 3.95 -5.77 20.08
C LYS A 257 2.53 -5.69 19.50
N PRO A 258 2.29 -6.08 18.24
CA PRO A 258 0.95 -6.17 17.64
C PRO A 258 -0.05 -6.99 18.47
N THR A 259 0.42 -7.98 19.23
CA THR A 259 -0.40 -8.78 20.14
C THR A 259 -1.05 -7.98 21.26
N GLN A 260 -0.63 -6.73 21.49
CA GLN A 260 -1.26 -5.83 22.46
C GLN A 260 -2.72 -5.55 22.10
N ILE A 261 -3.06 -5.51 20.79
CA ILE A 261 -4.47 -5.31 20.35
C ILE A 261 -5.34 -6.44 20.90
N ALA A 262 -4.96 -7.68 20.62
CA ALA A 262 -5.72 -8.84 21.13
C ALA A 262 -5.79 -8.86 22.67
N LYS A 263 -4.67 -8.56 23.33
CA LYS A 263 -4.61 -8.51 24.80
C LYS A 263 -5.56 -7.44 25.36
N ARG A 264 -5.61 -6.24 24.74
CA ARG A 264 -6.48 -5.15 25.20
C ARG A 264 -7.94 -5.42 24.91
N VAL A 265 -8.26 -5.85 23.68
CA VAL A 265 -9.64 -6.12 23.23
C VAL A 265 -10.23 -7.30 24.00
N ASN A 266 -9.54 -8.43 24.08
CA ASN A 266 -10.06 -9.61 24.78
C ASN A 266 -10.01 -9.45 26.30
N GLY A 267 -8.95 -8.83 26.85
CA GLY A 267 -8.74 -8.74 28.29
C GLY A 267 -9.50 -7.59 28.96
N ALA A 268 -9.33 -6.36 28.45
CA ALA A 268 -9.93 -5.19 29.09
C ALA A 268 -11.36 -4.93 28.64
N TRP A 269 -11.69 -5.26 27.38
CA TRP A 269 -13.04 -5.07 26.84
C TRP A 269 -13.90 -6.33 26.92
N GLY A 270 -13.31 -7.52 27.11
CA GLY A 270 -14.02 -8.79 27.12
C GLY A 270 -14.66 -9.17 25.78
N LEU A 271 -14.11 -8.62 24.67
CA LEU A 271 -14.63 -8.83 23.32
C LEU A 271 -13.87 -9.97 22.63
N GLY A 272 -14.49 -10.64 21.65
CA GLY A 272 -13.93 -11.81 20.97
C GLY A 272 -12.94 -11.49 19.85
N ASP A 273 -12.46 -12.56 19.17
CA ASP A 273 -11.44 -12.44 18.12
C ASP A 273 -11.94 -11.71 16.85
N GLY A 274 -13.23 -11.74 16.58
CA GLY A 274 -13.82 -10.95 15.51
C GLY A 274 -13.66 -9.44 15.74
N TRP A 275 -13.78 -9.01 17.00
CA TRP A 275 -13.49 -7.64 17.39
C TRP A 275 -12.02 -7.30 17.25
N VAL A 276 -11.11 -8.21 17.61
CA VAL A 276 -9.66 -8.00 17.43
C VAL A 276 -9.34 -7.72 15.97
N SER A 277 -9.92 -8.49 15.06
CA SER A 277 -9.73 -8.32 13.62
C SER A 277 -10.30 -6.97 13.12
N ALA A 278 -11.52 -6.63 13.52
CA ALA A 278 -12.18 -5.39 13.14
C ALA A 278 -11.41 -4.16 13.66
N VAL A 279 -11.00 -4.17 14.93
CA VAL A 279 -10.19 -3.10 15.55
C VAL A 279 -8.83 -2.96 14.88
N THR A 280 -8.20 -4.09 14.49
CA THR A 280 -6.94 -4.03 13.75
C THR A 280 -7.12 -3.40 12.38
N ALA A 281 -8.17 -3.75 11.64
CA ALA A 281 -8.50 -3.13 10.36
C ALA A 281 -8.79 -1.64 10.50
N ASP A 282 -9.54 -1.26 11.53
CA ASP A 282 -9.88 0.12 11.85
C ASP A 282 -8.63 0.96 12.14
N ILE A 283 -7.72 0.48 12.99
CA ILE A 283 -6.44 1.13 13.25
C ILE A 283 -5.66 1.35 11.95
N VAL A 284 -5.58 0.32 11.08
CA VAL A 284 -4.85 0.43 9.81
C VAL A 284 -5.45 1.48 8.90
N LEU A 285 -6.79 1.57 8.82
CA LEU A 285 -7.47 2.53 7.97
C LEU A 285 -7.45 3.95 8.54
N ASN A 286 -7.75 4.10 9.82
CA ASN A 286 -8.10 5.38 10.43
C ASN A 286 -6.91 6.09 11.08
N THR A 287 -5.72 5.51 11.02
CA THR A 287 -4.47 6.20 11.38
C THR A 287 -3.64 6.63 10.17
N ARG A 288 -4.12 6.44 8.92
CA ARG A 288 -3.39 6.81 7.70
C ARG A 288 -3.23 8.32 7.59
N GLU A 289 -2.03 8.75 7.25
CA GLU A 289 -1.74 10.16 6.96
C GLU A 289 -2.24 10.57 5.57
N GLY A 290 -2.55 11.84 5.42
CA GLY A 290 -2.92 12.46 4.16
C GLY A 290 -4.41 12.57 3.93
N SER A 291 -4.75 13.07 2.74
CA SER A 291 -6.15 13.35 2.37
C SER A 291 -6.77 12.21 1.59
N SER A 292 -8.06 12.01 1.82
CA SER A 292 -8.87 11.09 1.04
C SER A 292 -9.02 11.55 -0.41
N SER A 293 -9.04 10.61 -1.35
CA SER A 293 -9.30 10.89 -2.77
C SER A 293 -10.69 11.53 -3.02
N ARG A 294 -11.61 11.43 -2.06
CA ARG A 294 -12.94 12.06 -2.08
C ARG A 294 -13.06 13.24 -1.12
N GLY A 295 -11.92 13.76 -0.64
CA GLY A 295 -11.84 14.91 0.25
C GLY A 295 -11.88 14.56 1.73
N GLY A 296 -11.37 15.46 2.55
CA GLY A 296 -11.18 15.27 3.98
C GLY A 296 -9.96 14.44 4.32
N ASP A 297 -9.60 14.39 5.58
CA ASP A 297 -8.46 13.60 6.06
C ASP A 297 -8.78 12.10 6.07
N LEU A 298 -7.78 11.27 5.82
CA LEU A 298 -7.92 9.80 5.91
C LEU A 298 -8.02 9.33 7.35
N ALA A 299 -7.38 10.04 8.27
CA ALA A 299 -7.34 9.68 9.67
C ALA A 299 -8.54 10.22 10.44
N SER A 300 -9.15 9.40 11.27
CA SER A 300 -10.02 9.75 12.39
C SER A 300 -9.34 9.50 13.73
N LEU A 301 -8.29 8.69 13.74
CA LEU A 301 -7.45 8.36 14.89
C LEU A 301 -6.08 9.05 14.79
N PRO A 302 -5.35 9.21 15.92
CA PRO A 302 -3.99 9.75 15.91
C PRO A 302 -3.07 8.99 14.95
N THR A 303 -2.34 9.72 14.10
CA THR A 303 -1.47 9.15 13.07
C THR A 303 -0.04 8.91 13.56
N GLU A 304 0.35 9.57 14.63
CA GLU A 304 1.70 9.56 15.17
C GLU A 304 2.03 8.25 15.90
N ALA A 305 3.32 7.90 15.91
CA ALA A 305 3.79 6.77 16.68
C ALA A 305 3.52 6.97 18.19
N VAL A 306 3.00 5.94 18.83
CA VAL A 306 2.73 5.97 20.26
C VAL A 306 4.06 5.97 21.06
N SER A 307 4.10 6.71 22.14
CA SER A 307 5.30 6.86 22.94
C SER A 307 5.52 5.74 23.99
N ASN A 308 4.46 5.02 24.36
CA ASN A 308 4.48 3.99 25.38
C ASN A 308 3.25 3.07 25.31
N ALA A 309 3.20 2.05 26.15
CA ALA A 309 2.10 1.09 26.19
C ALA A 309 0.72 1.73 26.53
N ALA A 310 0.69 2.75 27.39
CA ALA A 310 -0.56 3.44 27.71
C ALA A 310 -1.11 4.21 26.51
N GLY A 311 -0.24 4.82 25.69
CA GLY A 311 -0.64 5.43 24.42
C GLY A 311 -1.17 4.42 23.42
N ALA A 312 -0.56 3.22 23.36
CA ALA A 312 -1.07 2.13 22.54
C ALA A 312 -2.47 1.67 23.01
N ASP A 313 -2.64 1.50 24.33
CA ASP A 313 -3.94 1.12 24.90
C ASP A 313 -5.01 2.18 24.60
N ALA A 314 -4.69 3.47 24.71
CA ALA A 314 -5.62 4.55 24.39
C ALA A 314 -6.03 4.55 22.89
N LEU A 315 -5.08 4.31 21.99
CA LEU A 315 -5.37 4.18 20.57
C LEU A 315 -6.28 2.98 20.29
N ILE A 316 -6.01 1.82 20.91
CA ILE A 316 -6.83 0.62 20.76
C ILE A 316 -8.24 0.87 21.31
N ASP A 317 -8.35 1.53 22.47
CA ASP A 317 -9.64 1.84 23.08
C ASP A 317 -10.48 2.79 22.18
N ALA A 318 -9.86 3.79 21.56
CA ALA A 318 -10.51 4.65 20.58
C ALA A 318 -11.01 3.87 19.36
N ALA A 319 -10.19 2.97 18.80
CA ALA A 319 -10.57 2.12 17.68
C ALA A 319 -11.73 1.15 18.05
N VAL A 320 -11.74 0.61 19.27
CA VAL A 320 -12.89 -0.20 19.76
C VAL A 320 -14.19 0.61 19.72
N GLN A 321 -14.16 1.88 20.14
CA GLN A 321 -15.33 2.74 20.11
C GLN A 321 -15.76 3.10 18.68
N GLU A 322 -14.82 3.33 17.75
CA GLU A 322 -15.15 3.57 16.33
C GLU A 322 -15.81 2.36 15.70
N VAL A 323 -15.24 1.16 15.91
CA VAL A 323 -15.84 -0.10 15.43
C VAL A 323 -17.24 -0.32 16.04
N ALA A 324 -17.42 -0.04 17.32
CA ALA A 324 -18.73 -0.14 17.96
C ALA A 324 -19.75 0.84 17.35
N ALA A 325 -19.34 2.09 17.14
CA ALA A 325 -20.17 3.11 16.52
C ALA A 325 -20.56 2.75 15.07
N SER A 326 -19.61 2.27 14.27
CA SER A 326 -19.87 1.85 12.89
C SER A 326 -20.83 0.68 12.77
N ARG A 327 -20.87 -0.18 13.79
CA ARG A 327 -21.77 -1.34 13.88
C ARG A 327 -23.06 -1.04 14.64
N GLY A 328 -23.24 0.18 15.13
CA GLY A 328 -24.44 0.59 15.88
C GLY A 328 -24.60 -0.11 17.23
N VAL A 329 -23.50 -0.60 17.82
CA VAL A 329 -23.50 -1.30 19.12
C VAL A 329 -22.80 -0.44 20.18
N THR A 330 -23.18 -0.65 21.45
CA THR A 330 -22.52 0.00 22.58
C THR A 330 -21.67 -1.04 23.31
N VAL A 331 -20.41 -0.72 23.55
CA VAL A 331 -19.50 -1.58 24.32
C VAL A 331 -18.95 -0.82 25.53
N ALA A 332 -18.65 -1.55 26.58
CA ALA A 332 -18.01 -1.01 27.78
C ALA A 332 -16.86 -1.92 28.20
N MET A 333 -15.86 -1.36 28.86
CA MET A 333 -14.78 -2.18 29.45
C MET A 333 -15.37 -3.14 30.48
N ALA A 334 -14.86 -4.37 30.49
CA ALA A 334 -15.20 -5.35 31.49
C ALA A 334 -14.82 -4.78 32.87
N SER A 335 -15.78 -4.80 33.81
CA SER A 335 -15.50 -4.40 35.19
C SER A 335 -14.46 -5.35 35.79
N ALA A 336 -13.36 -4.81 36.32
CA ALA A 336 -12.32 -5.56 36.98
C ALA A 336 -12.85 -6.18 38.31
#